data_1b34a322b2fb1e55a915ae1036da061c
#
_entry.id   1b34a322b2fb1e55a915ae1036da061c
#
_cell.length_a   1.000
_cell.length_b   1.000
_cell.length_c   1.000
_cell.angle_alpha   90.00
_cell.angle_beta   90.00
_cell.angle_gamma   90.00
#
_symmetry.space_group_name_H-M   'P 1'
#
loop_
_entity.id
_entity.type
_entity.pdbx_description
1 polymer ?
#
loop_
_entity_poly.entity_id
_entity_poly.type
_entity_poly.pdbx_seq_one_letter_code
_entity_poly.pdbx_strand_id
1 'polypeptide(L)'
;MRLISKFLFVCLILLQLNAVEEEKVNINFKDLKVMDLVKITSKIIDKNILVTEEIKGNVDFISNKPVNKDELIKILGFVLEDKGYSLVQSSDILRVVKLNSGSNSNVPVANLTPKDDLYWMVTEIFTVKDTDVDYVASKIRHLLSKDAKMVTNKDSNALVITDFKDNIQTVKNVVSVMTSGANKDTVIVELKNIDALEAKKSLDAIAKSKFNDKVETQKVSVVENRDNNSLVIIGEKGNIN
;
A
#
# COMPACT_ATOMS: atom_id res chain seq x y z
N MET A 1 45.81 25.71 -25.11
CA MET A 1 44.89 26.44 -24.22
C MET A 1 43.62 26.97 -24.91
N ARG A 2 43.62 27.43 -26.17
CA ARG A 2 42.40 27.95 -26.82
C ARG A 2 41.36 26.92 -27.27
N LEU A 3 41.73 25.65 -27.49
CA LEU A 3 40.78 24.58 -27.86
C LEU A 3 40.00 24.04 -26.67
N ILE A 4 40.65 23.92 -25.51
CA ILE A 4 40.00 23.41 -24.28
C ILE A 4 38.95 24.39 -23.76
N SER A 5 39.20 25.72 -23.89
CA SER A 5 38.26 26.75 -23.51
C SER A 5 36.99 26.75 -24.38
N LYS A 6 37.08 26.45 -25.67
CA LYS A 6 35.93 26.33 -26.57
C LYS A 6 35.10 25.07 -26.30
N PHE A 7 35.75 23.97 -25.95
CA PHE A 7 35.05 22.71 -25.60
C PHE A 7 34.30 22.82 -24.27
N LEU A 8 34.88 23.51 -23.29
CA LEU A 8 34.23 23.79 -22.01
C LEU A 8 33.00 24.69 -22.14
N PHE A 9 33.06 25.67 -23.07
CA PHE A 9 31.97 26.60 -23.34
C PHE A 9 30.80 25.92 -24.08
N VAL A 10 31.05 24.97 -24.96
CA VAL A 10 30.03 24.15 -25.64
C VAL A 10 29.39 23.17 -24.68
N CYS A 11 30.12 22.56 -23.75
CA CYS A 11 29.54 21.71 -22.69
C CYS A 11 28.67 22.51 -21.72
N LEU A 12 29.00 23.75 -21.41
CA LEU A 12 28.21 24.60 -20.50
C LEU A 12 26.87 25.03 -21.12
N ILE A 13 26.80 25.18 -22.45
CA ILE A 13 25.57 25.54 -23.19
C ILE A 13 24.64 24.30 -23.31
N LEU A 14 25.19 23.08 -23.37
CA LEU A 14 24.41 21.85 -23.42
C LEU A 14 23.77 21.45 -22.08
N LEU A 15 24.21 22.02 -20.97
CA LEU A 15 23.65 21.78 -19.61
C LEU A 15 22.44 22.68 -19.28
N GLN A 16 22.07 23.62 -20.15
CA GLN A 16 20.92 24.52 -19.92
C GLN A 16 19.61 24.08 -20.61
N LEU A 17 19.59 22.95 -21.28
CA LEU A 17 18.41 22.47 -22.02
C LEU A 17 17.78 21.26 -21.36
N ASN A 18 17.12 21.42 -20.24
CA ASN A 18 16.06 20.49 -19.77
C ASN A 18 15.39 20.98 -18.48
N ALA A 19 15.06 22.26 -18.38
CA ALA A 19 13.94 22.62 -17.53
C ALA A 19 12.68 22.43 -18.40
N VAL A 20 12.05 21.27 -18.35
CA VAL A 20 10.66 21.12 -18.78
C VAL A 20 9.85 21.96 -17.80
N GLU A 21 9.53 23.17 -18.21
CA GLU A 21 8.62 24.04 -17.46
C GLU A 21 7.25 23.38 -17.51
N GLU A 22 6.83 22.75 -16.40
CA GLU A 22 5.51 22.15 -16.30
C GLU A 22 4.46 23.22 -16.53
N GLU A 23 3.69 23.08 -17.60
CA GLU A 23 2.61 24.00 -17.97
C GLU A 23 1.56 24.02 -16.85
N LYS A 24 1.51 25.13 -16.09
CA LYS A 24 0.59 25.33 -14.98
C LYS A 24 -0.57 26.19 -15.41
N VAL A 25 -1.78 25.78 -15.04
CA VAL A 25 -3.02 26.43 -15.42
C VAL A 25 -3.73 26.96 -14.17
N ASN A 26 -4.19 28.21 -14.21
CA ASN A 26 -5.07 28.76 -13.16
C ASN A 26 -6.48 28.28 -13.40
N ILE A 27 -7.01 27.53 -12.43
CA ILE A 27 -8.32 26.89 -12.54
C ILE A 27 -9.17 27.26 -11.31
N ASN A 28 -10.32 27.88 -11.57
CA ASN A 28 -11.35 28.09 -10.58
C ASN A 28 -12.70 27.77 -11.23
N PHE A 29 -13.46 26.86 -10.65
CA PHE A 29 -14.76 26.49 -11.13
C PHE A 29 -15.83 26.75 -10.05
N LYS A 30 -16.94 27.27 -10.46
CA LYS A 30 -18.13 27.36 -9.64
C LYS A 30 -19.28 26.73 -10.40
N ASP A 31 -20.00 25.80 -9.76
CA ASP A 31 -21.15 25.09 -10.33
C ASP A 31 -20.86 24.42 -11.69
N LEU A 32 -19.63 23.87 -11.84
CA LEU A 32 -19.21 23.21 -13.08
C LEU A 32 -19.77 21.79 -13.13
N LYS A 33 -20.40 21.41 -14.25
CA LYS A 33 -20.83 20.03 -14.45
C LYS A 33 -19.62 19.08 -14.49
N VAL A 34 -19.74 17.93 -13.85
CA VAL A 34 -18.66 16.92 -13.83
C VAL A 34 -18.23 16.51 -15.25
N MET A 35 -19.19 16.38 -16.17
CA MET A 35 -18.90 16.08 -17.57
C MET A 35 -18.07 17.17 -18.27
N ASP A 36 -18.25 18.43 -17.89
CA ASP A 36 -17.45 19.52 -18.45
C ASP A 36 -16.05 19.56 -17.82
N LEU A 37 -15.92 19.21 -16.52
CA LEU A 37 -14.61 19.00 -15.90
C LEU A 37 -13.82 17.89 -16.62
N VAL A 38 -14.47 16.75 -16.95
CA VAL A 38 -13.86 15.68 -17.74
C VAL A 38 -13.33 16.20 -19.08
N LYS A 39 -14.14 16.96 -19.82
CA LYS A 39 -13.75 17.54 -21.13
C LYS A 39 -12.58 18.52 -21.00
N ILE A 40 -12.61 19.41 -20.01
CA ILE A 40 -11.55 20.38 -19.74
C ILE A 40 -10.25 19.65 -19.38
N THR A 41 -10.33 18.69 -18.47
CA THR A 41 -9.17 17.88 -18.09
C THR A 41 -8.58 17.16 -19.28
N SER A 42 -9.38 16.47 -20.10
CA SER A 42 -8.92 15.78 -21.30
C SER A 42 -8.12 16.70 -22.24
N LYS A 43 -8.60 17.93 -22.46
CA LYS A 43 -7.91 18.93 -23.29
C LYS A 43 -6.59 19.39 -22.70
N ILE A 44 -6.54 19.67 -21.39
CA ILE A 44 -5.34 20.21 -20.73
C ILE A 44 -4.24 19.14 -20.65
N ILE A 45 -4.60 17.91 -20.32
CA ILE A 45 -3.64 16.79 -20.20
C ILE A 45 -3.25 16.18 -21.55
N ASP A 46 -3.96 16.57 -22.64
CA ASP A 46 -3.78 16.01 -23.98
C ASP A 46 -3.95 14.48 -24.03
N LYS A 47 -4.95 13.96 -23.31
CA LYS A 47 -5.30 12.52 -23.29
C LYS A 47 -6.78 12.30 -23.55
N ASN A 48 -7.09 11.22 -24.24
CA ASN A 48 -8.48 10.80 -24.46
C ASN A 48 -9.09 10.23 -23.18
N ILE A 49 -10.27 10.72 -22.79
CA ILE A 49 -11.03 10.20 -21.68
C ILE A 49 -12.34 9.58 -22.21
N LEU A 50 -12.51 8.28 -22.02
CA LEU A 50 -13.71 7.55 -22.39
C LEU A 50 -14.69 7.50 -21.22
N VAL A 51 -15.89 8.02 -21.45
CA VAL A 51 -17.00 7.97 -20.50
C VAL A 51 -18.15 7.22 -21.15
N THR A 52 -18.61 6.15 -20.55
CA THR A 52 -19.65 5.26 -21.12
C THR A 52 -21.08 5.65 -20.69
N GLU A 53 -21.22 6.39 -19.60
CA GLU A 53 -22.51 6.87 -19.07
C GLU A 53 -22.37 8.29 -18.53
N GLU A 54 -23.48 9.04 -18.56
CA GLU A 54 -23.48 10.43 -18.07
C GLU A 54 -23.27 10.48 -16.54
N ILE A 55 -22.27 11.25 -16.11
CA ILE A 55 -21.99 11.50 -14.70
C ILE A 55 -22.73 12.76 -14.28
N LYS A 56 -23.72 12.60 -13.41
CA LYS A 56 -24.54 13.71 -12.92
C LYS A 56 -23.90 14.45 -11.76
N GLY A 57 -24.19 15.73 -11.65
CA GLY A 57 -23.79 16.60 -10.55
C GLY A 57 -22.80 17.67 -10.97
N ASN A 58 -22.61 18.62 -10.07
CA ASN A 58 -21.73 19.77 -10.26
C ASN A 58 -20.64 19.75 -9.19
N VAL A 59 -19.58 20.52 -9.43
CA VAL A 59 -18.41 20.65 -8.55
C VAL A 59 -17.98 22.11 -8.49
N ASP A 60 -17.62 22.54 -7.28
CA ASP A 60 -16.91 23.77 -7.04
C ASP A 60 -15.44 23.45 -6.78
N PHE A 61 -14.54 24.13 -7.44
CA PHE A 61 -13.11 24.01 -7.19
C PHE A 61 -12.49 25.40 -7.11
N ILE A 62 -11.85 25.68 -5.97
CA ILE A 62 -11.18 26.94 -5.71
C ILE A 62 -9.70 26.65 -5.48
N SER A 63 -8.85 27.17 -6.35
CA SER A 63 -7.40 27.06 -6.22
C SER A 63 -6.75 28.42 -6.01
N ASN A 64 -5.84 28.50 -5.04
CA ASN A 64 -5.02 29.69 -4.79
C ASN A 64 -3.69 29.66 -5.54
N LYS A 65 -3.39 28.56 -6.23
CA LYS A 65 -2.15 28.35 -6.98
C LYS A 65 -2.45 27.75 -8.35
N PRO A 66 -1.61 28.02 -9.37
CA PRO A 66 -1.70 27.31 -10.64
C PRO A 66 -1.51 25.80 -10.44
N VAL A 67 -2.31 25.00 -11.13
CA VAL A 67 -2.36 23.53 -11.06
C VAL A 67 -1.60 22.97 -12.26
N ASN A 68 -0.79 21.95 -12.08
CA ASN A 68 -0.15 21.22 -13.17
C ASN A 68 -1.06 20.08 -13.72
N LYS A 69 -0.65 19.43 -14.81
CA LYS A 69 -1.42 18.37 -15.47
C LYS A 69 -1.73 17.20 -14.55
N ASP A 70 -0.76 16.78 -13.74
CA ASP A 70 -0.91 15.65 -12.82
C ASP A 70 -1.84 15.99 -11.65
N GLU A 71 -1.74 17.21 -11.12
CA GLU A 71 -2.68 17.69 -10.10
C GLU A 71 -4.11 17.78 -10.64
N LEU A 72 -4.29 18.20 -11.91
CA LEU A 72 -5.61 18.24 -12.52
C LEU A 72 -6.24 16.85 -12.67
N ILE A 73 -5.45 15.84 -13.03
CA ILE A 73 -5.92 14.45 -13.07
C ILE A 73 -6.32 14.00 -11.65
N LYS A 74 -5.55 14.36 -10.62
CA LYS A 74 -5.89 14.05 -9.22
C LYS A 74 -7.21 14.68 -8.81
N ILE A 75 -7.41 15.95 -9.14
CA ILE A 75 -8.67 16.64 -8.86
C ILE A 75 -9.84 15.96 -9.56
N LEU A 76 -9.71 15.61 -10.84
CA LEU A 76 -10.73 14.86 -11.56
C LEU A 76 -11.01 13.51 -10.88
N GLY A 77 -9.99 12.78 -10.46
CA GLY A 77 -10.13 11.52 -9.76
C GLY A 77 -10.95 11.66 -8.47
N PHE A 78 -10.61 12.61 -7.61
CA PHE A 78 -11.38 12.87 -6.36
C PHE A 78 -12.84 13.22 -6.63
N VAL A 79 -13.11 14.04 -7.67
CA VAL A 79 -14.48 14.37 -8.05
C VAL A 79 -15.24 13.14 -8.54
N LEU A 80 -14.58 12.29 -9.34
CA LEU A 80 -15.18 11.05 -9.83
C LEU A 80 -15.46 10.06 -8.70
N GLU A 81 -14.52 9.93 -7.75
CA GLU A 81 -14.67 9.09 -6.56
C GLU A 81 -15.90 9.51 -5.73
N ASP A 82 -16.07 10.81 -5.45
CA ASP A 82 -17.24 11.33 -4.73
C ASP A 82 -18.55 10.98 -5.45
N LYS A 83 -18.54 10.86 -6.75
CA LYS A 83 -19.70 10.46 -7.57
C LYS A 83 -19.83 8.93 -7.76
N GLY A 84 -18.94 8.13 -7.17
CA GLY A 84 -18.97 6.66 -7.27
C GLY A 84 -18.35 6.12 -8.55
N TYR A 85 -17.40 6.84 -9.13
CA TYR A 85 -16.64 6.45 -10.32
C TYR A 85 -15.14 6.45 -10.04
N SER A 86 -14.38 5.71 -10.83
CA SER A 86 -12.92 5.71 -10.82
C SER A 86 -12.37 5.97 -12.21
N LEU A 87 -11.16 6.50 -12.26
CA LEU A 87 -10.41 6.69 -13.50
C LEU A 87 -9.41 5.55 -13.65
N VAL A 88 -9.43 4.85 -14.78
CA VAL A 88 -8.53 3.72 -15.06
C VAL A 88 -7.83 3.98 -16.38
N GLN A 89 -6.51 3.80 -16.41
CA GLN A 89 -5.76 3.87 -17.66
C GLN A 89 -5.79 2.53 -18.38
N SER A 90 -6.12 2.57 -19.68
CA SER A 90 -6.09 1.43 -20.58
C SER A 90 -5.32 1.85 -21.84
N SER A 91 -4.04 1.46 -21.94
CA SER A 91 -3.12 1.97 -22.97
C SER A 91 -3.05 3.52 -22.93
N ASP A 92 -3.35 4.19 -24.03
CA ASP A 92 -3.32 5.66 -24.15
C ASP A 92 -4.65 6.33 -23.80
N ILE A 93 -5.65 5.57 -23.37
CA ILE A 93 -6.99 6.08 -23.07
C ILE A 93 -7.26 5.96 -21.57
N LEU A 94 -7.72 7.05 -20.96
CA LEU A 94 -8.31 7.04 -19.62
C LEU A 94 -9.78 6.64 -19.73
N ARG A 95 -10.24 5.71 -18.91
CA ARG A 95 -11.63 5.27 -18.87
C ARG A 95 -12.25 5.60 -17.52
N VAL A 96 -13.42 6.21 -17.55
CA VAL A 96 -14.25 6.36 -16.35
C VAL A 96 -15.06 5.09 -16.19
N VAL A 97 -14.91 4.44 -15.03
CA VAL A 97 -15.62 3.19 -14.67
C VAL A 97 -16.39 3.40 -13.38
N LYS A 98 -17.57 2.79 -13.29
CA LYS A 98 -18.38 2.84 -12.07
C LYS A 98 -17.80 1.90 -11.01
N LEU A 99 -17.65 2.37 -9.78
CA LEU A 99 -17.02 1.62 -8.70
C LEU A 99 -17.76 0.31 -8.38
N ASN A 100 -19.09 0.34 -8.35
CA ASN A 100 -19.92 -0.85 -8.09
C ASN A 100 -19.91 -1.91 -9.21
N SER A 101 -19.46 -1.53 -10.41
CA SER A 101 -19.32 -2.44 -11.56
C SER A 101 -17.95 -3.11 -11.64
N GLY A 102 -17.04 -2.78 -10.73
CA GLY A 102 -15.62 -3.11 -10.76
C GLY A 102 -15.25 -4.59 -10.58
N SER A 103 -16.23 -5.53 -10.53
CA SER A 103 -15.91 -6.97 -10.53
C SER A 103 -15.24 -7.44 -11.82
N ASN A 104 -15.48 -6.74 -12.93
CA ASN A 104 -14.97 -7.08 -14.26
C ASN A 104 -14.10 -5.96 -14.88
N SER A 105 -13.77 -4.92 -14.10
CA SER A 105 -12.87 -3.87 -14.57
C SER A 105 -11.44 -4.42 -14.53
N ASN A 106 -10.67 -4.19 -15.58
CA ASN A 106 -9.22 -4.43 -15.62
C ASN A 106 -8.51 -3.46 -14.65
N VAL A 107 -8.71 -3.65 -13.33
CA VAL A 107 -7.96 -2.91 -12.31
C VAL A 107 -6.56 -3.50 -12.26
N PRO A 108 -5.51 -2.73 -12.57
CA PRO A 108 -4.15 -3.26 -12.62
C PRO A 108 -3.70 -3.79 -11.25
N VAL A 109 -2.94 -4.89 -11.27
CA VAL A 109 -2.23 -5.36 -10.07
C VAL A 109 -0.96 -4.53 -9.92
N ALA A 110 -0.82 -3.84 -8.80
CA ALA A 110 0.24 -2.85 -8.56
C ALA A 110 1.67 -3.38 -8.80
N ASN A 111 1.89 -4.67 -8.55
CA ASN A 111 3.22 -5.30 -8.73
C ASN A 111 3.53 -5.70 -10.18
N LEU A 112 2.56 -5.59 -11.10
CA LEU A 112 2.69 -6.06 -12.49
C LEU A 112 2.64 -4.91 -13.51
N THR A 113 2.44 -3.67 -13.10
CA THR A 113 2.31 -2.51 -13.99
C THR A 113 3.44 -1.51 -13.84
N PRO A 114 3.86 -0.85 -14.94
CA PRO A 114 4.84 0.23 -14.88
C PRO A 114 4.37 1.40 -14.02
N LYS A 115 5.31 2.20 -13.56
CA LYS A 115 5.23 3.32 -12.62
C LYS A 115 4.28 4.49 -12.95
N ASP A 116 3.24 4.31 -13.77
CA ASP A 116 2.32 5.40 -14.06
C ASP A 116 1.40 5.69 -12.87
N ASP A 117 1.60 6.83 -12.26
CA ASP A 117 0.86 7.36 -11.09
C ASP A 117 -0.65 7.63 -11.34
N LEU A 118 -1.17 7.21 -12.49
CA LEU A 118 -2.51 7.51 -12.99
C LEU A 118 -3.59 6.51 -12.56
N TYR A 119 -3.23 5.46 -11.84
CA TYR A 119 -4.21 4.47 -11.36
C TYR A 119 -4.75 4.87 -9.99
N TRP A 120 -6.02 5.21 -9.96
CA TRP A 120 -6.73 5.58 -8.72
C TRP A 120 -7.11 4.37 -7.88
N MET A 121 -7.64 3.32 -8.51
CA MET A 121 -7.82 2.01 -7.88
C MET A 121 -6.72 1.05 -8.34
N VAL A 122 -6.14 0.36 -7.39
CA VAL A 122 -5.10 -0.66 -7.62
C VAL A 122 -5.45 -1.92 -6.85
N THR A 123 -5.01 -3.06 -7.38
CA THR A 123 -5.05 -4.32 -6.65
C THR A 123 -3.66 -4.65 -6.16
N GLU A 124 -3.52 -4.90 -4.86
CA GLU A 124 -2.27 -5.32 -4.25
C GLU A 124 -2.45 -6.63 -3.48
N ILE A 125 -1.40 -7.46 -3.51
CA ILE A 125 -1.36 -8.73 -2.79
C ILE A 125 -0.41 -8.57 -1.61
N PHE A 126 -0.94 -8.83 -0.41
CA PHE A 126 -0.20 -8.77 0.84
C PHE A 126 -0.01 -10.18 1.38
N THR A 127 1.22 -10.65 1.45
CA THR A 127 1.53 -11.90 2.15
C THR A 127 1.68 -11.60 3.64
N VAL A 128 0.89 -12.28 4.45
CA VAL A 128 0.90 -12.15 5.91
C VAL A 128 1.89 -13.17 6.48
N LYS A 129 2.82 -12.72 7.32
CA LYS A 129 3.79 -13.58 8.01
C LYS A 129 3.50 -13.58 9.50
N ASP A 130 3.72 -14.72 10.13
CA ASP A 130 3.65 -14.90 11.60
C ASP A 130 2.32 -14.53 12.27
N THR A 131 1.28 -14.32 11.49
CA THR A 131 -0.06 -13.93 11.94
C THR A 131 -1.11 -14.52 10.99
N ASP A 132 -2.31 -14.77 11.48
CA ASP A 132 -3.43 -15.25 10.66
C ASP A 132 -4.00 -14.17 9.75
N VAL A 133 -4.25 -14.52 8.50
CA VAL A 133 -4.75 -13.59 7.47
C VAL A 133 -6.13 -13.02 7.81
N ASP A 134 -7.02 -13.81 8.40
CA ASP A 134 -8.36 -13.33 8.77
C ASP A 134 -8.30 -12.36 9.95
N TYR A 135 -7.35 -12.58 10.88
CA TYR A 135 -7.09 -11.60 11.94
C TYR A 135 -6.67 -10.25 11.36
N VAL A 136 -5.69 -10.23 10.46
CA VAL A 136 -5.24 -9.00 9.79
C VAL A 136 -6.40 -8.36 9.01
N ALA A 137 -7.12 -9.15 8.20
CA ALA A 137 -8.27 -8.68 7.42
C ALA A 137 -9.33 -7.99 8.30
N SER A 138 -9.62 -8.56 9.49
CA SER A 138 -10.59 -7.99 10.43
C SER A 138 -10.17 -6.60 10.93
N LYS A 139 -8.87 -6.38 11.11
CA LYS A 139 -8.32 -5.12 11.64
C LYS A 139 -8.20 -4.02 10.60
N ILE A 140 -7.91 -4.37 9.35
CA ILE A 140 -7.73 -3.37 8.29
C ILE A 140 -9.02 -3.00 7.56
N ARG A 141 -10.10 -3.75 7.74
CA ARG A 141 -11.38 -3.53 7.03
C ARG A 141 -11.91 -2.10 7.14
N HIS A 142 -11.74 -1.45 8.28
CA HIS A 142 -12.20 -0.08 8.51
C HIS A 142 -11.32 1.00 7.84
N LEU A 143 -10.15 0.61 7.32
CA LEU A 143 -9.26 1.51 6.57
C LEU A 143 -9.59 1.53 5.07
N LEU A 144 -10.40 0.58 4.63
CA LEU A 144 -10.77 0.44 3.24
C LEU A 144 -11.95 1.35 2.89
N SER A 145 -11.99 1.79 1.63
CA SER A 145 -13.15 2.52 1.11
C SER A 145 -14.40 1.62 1.06
N LYS A 146 -15.57 2.23 0.96
CA LYS A 146 -16.85 1.50 0.82
C LYS A 146 -16.92 0.63 -0.45
N ASP A 147 -16.17 1.01 -1.48
CA ASP A 147 -16.15 0.36 -2.79
C ASP A 147 -14.97 -0.62 -2.93
N ALA A 148 -14.15 -0.76 -1.89
CA ALA A 148 -13.02 -1.67 -1.87
C ALA A 148 -13.46 -3.13 -1.92
N LYS A 149 -12.60 -3.98 -2.49
CA LYS A 149 -12.72 -5.42 -2.46
C LYS A 149 -11.55 -6.01 -1.69
N MET A 150 -11.85 -6.92 -0.77
CA MET A 150 -10.85 -7.65 -0.03
C MET A 150 -11.21 -9.13 -0.04
N VAL A 151 -10.25 -9.94 -0.44
CA VAL A 151 -10.33 -11.41 -0.45
C VAL A 151 -9.15 -11.97 0.35
N THR A 152 -9.44 -12.90 1.27
CA THR A 152 -8.42 -13.65 1.99
C THR A 152 -8.18 -15.00 1.34
N ASN A 153 -6.92 -15.40 1.23
CA ASN A 153 -6.51 -16.74 0.84
C ASN A 153 -5.77 -17.38 2.04
N LYS A 154 -6.42 -18.33 2.69
CA LYS A 154 -5.87 -19.01 3.88
C LYS A 154 -4.70 -19.92 3.54
N ASP A 155 -4.74 -20.60 2.39
CA ASP A 155 -3.70 -21.54 2.00
C ASP A 155 -2.35 -20.87 1.78
N SER A 156 -2.36 -19.67 1.22
CA SER A 156 -1.16 -18.85 1.01
C SER A 156 -0.94 -17.79 2.08
N ASN A 157 -1.84 -17.71 3.08
CA ASN A 157 -1.85 -16.69 4.12
C ASN A 157 -1.70 -15.28 3.52
N ALA A 158 -2.52 -14.97 2.52
CA ALA A 158 -2.42 -13.73 1.75
C ALA A 158 -3.75 -12.99 1.64
N LEU A 159 -3.67 -11.67 1.55
CA LEU A 159 -4.77 -10.75 1.28
C LEU A 159 -4.63 -10.21 -0.15
N VAL A 160 -5.73 -10.21 -0.89
CA VAL A 160 -5.84 -9.48 -2.15
C VAL A 160 -6.80 -8.33 -1.92
N ILE A 161 -6.31 -7.11 -2.07
CA ILE A 161 -7.09 -5.89 -1.81
C ILE A 161 -7.09 -5.03 -3.06
N THR A 162 -8.29 -4.62 -3.48
CA THR A 162 -8.50 -3.62 -4.53
C THR A 162 -9.12 -2.40 -3.88
N ASP A 163 -8.42 -1.28 -3.91
CA ASP A 163 -8.87 -0.01 -3.34
C ASP A 163 -8.10 1.16 -3.99
N PHE A 164 -8.44 2.38 -3.60
CA PHE A 164 -7.68 3.57 -4.01
C PHE A 164 -6.23 3.50 -3.52
N LYS A 165 -5.31 4.02 -4.33
CA LYS A 165 -3.87 3.95 -4.08
C LYS A 165 -3.48 4.46 -2.69
N ASP A 166 -4.09 5.56 -2.23
CA ASP A 166 -3.78 6.15 -0.92
C ASP A 166 -4.22 5.24 0.24
N ASN A 167 -5.39 4.57 0.09
CA ASN A 167 -5.86 3.58 1.05
C ASN A 167 -4.95 2.35 1.06
N ILE A 168 -4.57 1.86 -0.12
CA ILE A 168 -3.62 0.74 -0.26
C ILE A 168 -2.29 1.06 0.42
N GLN A 169 -1.76 2.29 0.26
CA GLN A 169 -0.54 2.70 0.95
C GLN A 169 -0.71 2.72 2.49
N THR A 170 -1.85 3.20 2.97
CA THR A 170 -2.19 3.17 4.39
C THR A 170 -2.27 1.74 4.91
N VAL A 171 -2.98 0.86 4.20
CA VAL A 171 -3.07 -0.57 4.52
C VAL A 171 -1.70 -1.22 4.54
N LYS A 172 -0.84 -0.93 3.56
CA LYS A 172 0.52 -1.46 3.49
C LYS A 172 1.33 -1.13 4.74
N ASN A 173 1.27 0.12 5.19
CA ASN A 173 1.95 0.55 6.41
C ASN A 173 1.42 -0.21 7.64
N VAL A 174 0.10 -0.33 7.77
CA VAL A 174 -0.53 -1.02 8.90
C VAL A 174 -0.22 -2.52 8.88
N VAL A 175 -0.38 -3.19 7.72
CA VAL A 175 -0.05 -4.61 7.56
C VAL A 175 1.42 -4.86 7.89
N SER A 176 2.34 -4.02 7.41
CA SER A 176 3.77 -4.17 7.70
C SER A 176 4.07 -4.11 9.21
N VAL A 177 3.42 -3.21 9.95
CA VAL A 177 3.55 -3.12 11.41
C VAL A 177 2.94 -4.35 12.10
N MET A 178 1.78 -4.82 11.64
CA MET A 178 1.12 -5.99 12.23
C MET A 178 1.85 -7.31 11.95
N THR A 179 2.59 -7.39 10.83
CA THR A 179 3.33 -8.59 10.41
C THR A 179 4.82 -8.51 10.70
N SER A 180 5.32 -7.36 11.15
CA SER A 180 6.71 -7.22 11.64
C SER A 180 6.92 -7.81 13.03
N GLY A 181 5.91 -8.47 13.58
CA GLY A 181 5.93 -9.08 14.90
C GLY A 181 6.72 -10.39 14.95
N ALA A 182 7.64 -10.42 15.90
CA ALA A 182 8.38 -11.56 16.42
C ALA A 182 9.20 -12.34 15.36
N ASN A 183 10.41 -11.90 15.11
CA ASN A 183 11.48 -12.81 14.71
C ASN A 183 11.66 -13.86 15.82
N LYS A 184 10.78 -14.87 15.81
CA LYS A 184 10.87 -16.00 16.74
C LYS A 184 12.13 -16.76 16.41
N ASP A 185 12.96 -16.89 17.41
CA ASP A 185 14.14 -17.73 17.37
C ASP A 185 13.87 -19.00 18.19
N THR A 186 14.66 -20.03 17.98
CA THR A 186 14.55 -21.30 18.68
C THR A 186 15.90 -21.62 19.30
N VAL A 187 15.89 -21.77 20.61
CA VAL A 187 17.07 -22.17 21.37
C VAL A 187 16.85 -23.55 21.96
N ILE A 188 17.82 -24.45 21.77
CA ILE A 188 17.82 -25.80 22.37
C ILE A 188 18.84 -25.78 23.51
N VAL A 189 18.38 -26.14 24.70
CA VAL A 189 19.21 -26.19 25.92
C VAL A 189 19.26 -27.61 26.43
N GLU A 190 20.44 -28.22 26.42
CA GLU A 190 20.70 -29.52 27.03
C GLU A 190 20.85 -29.36 28.56
N LEU A 191 20.15 -30.18 29.32
CA LEU A 191 20.13 -30.14 30.78
C LEU A 191 20.99 -31.24 31.35
N LYS A 192 21.85 -30.90 32.33
CA LYS A 192 22.78 -31.85 32.95
C LYS A 192 22.37 -32.24 34.38
N ASN A 193 21.77 -31.32 35.13
CA ASN A 193 21.60 -31.45 36.56
C ASN A 193 20.13 -31.42 37.02
N ILE A 194 19.20 -31.28 36.07
CA ILE A 194 17.75 -31.18 36.32
C ILE A 194 17.01 -31.91 35.24
N ASP A 195 15.88 -32.50 35.54
CA ASP A 195 14.96 -33.12 34.58
C ASP A 195 14.26 -32.07 33.69
N ALA A 196 14.07 -32.39 32.41
CA ALA A 196 13.49 -31.46 31.43
C ALA A 196 12.05 -31.05 31.80
N LEU A 197 11.25 -31.93 32.39
CA LEU A 197 9.89 -31.65 32.83
C LEU A 197 9.87 -30.67 34.01
N GLU A 198 10.81 -30.82 34.95
CA GLU A 198 10.91 -29.94 36.13
C GLU A 198 11.42 -28.55 35.70
N ALA A 199 12.43 -28.51 34.84
CA ALA A 199 12.95 -27.26 34.31
C ALA A 199 11.88 -26.52 33.50
N LYS A 200 11.09 -27.24 32.66
CA LYS A 200 9.98 -26.62 31.92
C LYS A 200 8.96 -25.97 32.82
N LYS A 201 8.51 -26.65 33.91
CA LYS A 201 7.55 -26.09 34.85
C LYS A 201 8.03 -24.78 35.47
N SER A 202 9.29 -24.75 35.84
CA SER A 202 9.93 -23.55 36.39
C SER A 202 10.02 -22.40 35.37
N LEU A 203 10.40 -22.71 34.13
CA LEU A 203 10.49 -21.72 33.05
C LEU A 203 9.14 -21.21 32.60
N ASP A 204 8.11 -22.08 32.50
CA ASP A 204 6.74 -21.66 32.21
C ASP A 204 6.19 -20.69 33.27
N ALA A 205 6.49 -20.93 34.56
CA ALA A 205 6.10 -20.01 35.61
C ALA A 205 6.81 -18.65 35.52
N ILE A 206 8.10 -18.65 35.22
CA ILE A 206 8.88 -17.44 34.99
C ILE A 206 8.37 -16.68 33.76
N ALA A 207 8.16 -17.39 32.66
CA ALA A 207 7.67 -16.79 31.41
C ALA A 207 6.31 -16.11 31.61
N LYS A 208 5.35 -16.78 32.27
CA LYS A 208 4.04 -16.22 32.60
C LYS A 208 4.11 -15.01 33.55
N SER A 209 5.10 -14.96 34.41
CA SER A 209 5.31 -13.83 35.32
C SER A 209 5.96 -12.62 34.64
N LYS A 210 6.86 -12.88 33.71
CA LYS A 210 7.70 -11.85 33.06
C LYS A 210 7.11 -11.30 31.77
N PHE A 211 6.39 -12.13 31.02
CA PHE A 211 5.91 -11.84 29.69
C PHE A 211 4.37 -11.96 29.59
N ASN A 212 3.79 -11.18 28.69
CA ASN A 212 2.36 -11.26 28.38
C ASN A 212 2.14 -12.20 27.20
N ASP A 213 1.58 -13.37 27.45
CA ASP A 213 1.30 -14.41 26.43
C ASP A 213 0.24 -14.00 25.38
N LYS A 214 -0.52 -12.94 25.64
CA LYS A 214 -1.47 -12.34 24.69
C LYS A 214 -0.79 -11.42 23.68
N VAL A 215 0.44 -11.01 23.92
CA VAL A 215 1.24 -10.17 23.02
C VAL A 215 2.22 -11.07 22.28
N GLU A 216 2.04 -11.24 20.98
CA GLU A 216 2.80 -12.21 20.19
C GLU A 216 4.32 -11.98 20.25
N THR A 217 4.78 -10.73 20.32
CA THR A 217 6.19 -10.36 20.49
C THR A 217 6.76 -10.71 21.88
N GLN A 218 5.90 -10.93 22.88
CA GLN A 218 6.32 -11.31 24.24
C GLN A 218 6.14 -12.79 24.52
N LYS A 219 5.45 -13.53 23.64
CA LYS A 219 5.14 -14.92 23.83
C LYS A 219 6.40 -15.78 23.80
N VAL A 220 6.64 -16.50 24.89
CA VAL A 220 7.70 -17.51 25.02
C VAL A 220 7.05 -18.88 25.21
N SER A 221 7.43 -19.85 24.40
CA SER A 221 6.96 -21.23 24.50
C SER A 221 8.13 -22.13 24.87
N VAL A 222 7.92 -23.00 25.85
CA VAL A 222 8.93 -23.98 26.31
C VAL A 222 8.39 -25.38 26.09
N VAL A 223 9.13 -26.19 25.36
CA VAL A 223 8.79 -27.60 25.07
C VAL A 223 9.89 -28.51 25.65
N GLU A 224 9.51 -29.51 26.43
CA GLU A 224 10.46 -30.52 26.90
C GLU A 224 10.70 -31.60 25.84
N ASN A 225 11.96 -32.02 25.70
CA ASN A 225 12.36 -33.25 25.03
C ASN A 225 12.95 -34.19 26.07
N ARG A 226 12.20 -35.23 26.44
CA ARG A 226 12.58 -36.18 27.51
C ARG A 226 13.62 -37.18 27.06
N ASP A 227 13.68 -37.47 25.75
CA ASP A 227 14.57 -38.52 25.24
C ASP A 227 16.04 -38.13 25.39
N ASN A 228 16.34 -36.83 25.24
CA ASN A 228 17.70 -36.30 25.37
C ASN A 228 17.85 -35.26 26.50
N ASN A 229 16.87 -35.19 27.40
CA ASN A 229 16.86 -34.27 28.55
C ASN A 229 17.18 -32.80 28.12
N SER A 230 16.45 -32.31 27.15
CA SER A 230 16.63 -30.92 26.65
C SER A 230 15.31 -30.15 26.64
N LEU A 231 15.46 -28.83 26.60
CA LEU A 231 14.37 -27.88 26.37
C LEU A 231 14.52 -27.21 25.02
N VAL A 232 13.40 -27.08 24.32
CA VAL A 232 13.28 -26.24 23.14
C VAL A 232 12.51 -24.97 23.54
N ILE A 233 13.17 -23.82 23.47
CA ILE A 233 12.61 -22.52 23.84
C ILE A 233 12.38 -21.73 22.57
N ILE A 234 11.14 -21.28 22.35
CA ILE A 234 10.73 -20.54 21.16
C ILE A 234 10.17 -19.19 21.60
N GLY A 235 10.72 -18.11 21.05
CA GLY A 235 10.29 -16.74 21.37
C GLY A 235 11.07 -15.71 20.58
N GLU A 236 10.77 -14.44 20.79
CA GLU A 236 11.56 -13.37 20.21
C GLU A 236 12.99 -13.40 20.76
N LYS A 237 13.99 -13.17 19.91
CA LYS A 237 15.41 -13.26 20.26
C LYS A 237 15.79 -12.51 21.55
N GLY A 238 15.19 -11.32 21.76
CA GLY A 238 15.41 -10.53 22.97
C GLY A 238 14.80 -11.09 24.25
N ASN A 239 13.88 -12.06 24.15
CA ASN A 239 13.17 -12.66 25.29
C ASN A 239 13.76 -14.01 25.70
N ILE A 240 14.51 -14.68 24.83
CA ILE A 240 15.01 -16.04 25.02
C ILE A 240 16.54 -16.17 25.14
N ASN A 241 17.27 -15.06 25.06
CA ASN A 241 18.72 -14.98 25.27
C ASN A 241 19.11 -14.54 26.66
#